data_b58ad0c50bdb7c40778b805526570570
#
_entry.id   b58ad0c50bdb7c40778b805526570570
#
_cell.length_a   1.000
_cell.length_b   1.000
_cell.length_c   1.000
_cell.angle_alpha   90.00
_cell.angle_beta   90.00
_cell.angle_gamma   90.00
#
_symmetry.space_group_name_H-M   'P 1'
#
loop_
_entity.id
_entity.type
_entity.pdbx_description
1 polymer ?
#
loop_
_entity_poly.entity_id
_entity_poly.type
_entity_poly.pdbx_seq_one_letter_code
_entity_poly.pdbx_strand_id
1 'polypeptide(L)'
;MIHEGRGVSRAQLGQTDSNAAKYLGPHGVPQRDPNYGSRIVYWIDFGKKLKDGRYPCEMASNAAHKVFQFSFNSAAYVTSKGVRVGTSEDVLTARYGQMKRIHTTRFNHYVLGTRPFTDFWVLNPTGRVFQIVVRSK
;
A
#
# COMPACT_ATOMS: atom_id res chain seq x y z
N MET A 1 2.37 -6.75 -10.30
CA MET A 1 3.04 -7.36 -9.14
C MET A 1 3.58 -6.28 -8.22
N ILE A 2 3.36 -6.43 -6.95
CA ILE A 2 3.96 -5.56 -5.92
C ILE A 2 5.42 -5.96 -5.73
N HIS A 3 6.32 -4.98 -5.82
CA HIS A 3 7.74 -5.16 -5.52
C HIS A 3 8.00 -4.60 -4.11
N GLU A 4 8.32 -5.47 -3.17
CA GLU A 4 8.52 -5.12 -1.76
C GLU A 4 9.55 -4.01 -1.62
N GLY A 5 9.20 -2.93 -0.92
CA GLY A 5 10.04 -1.76 -0.71
C GLY A 5 10.28 -0.89 -1.93
N ARG A 6 9.58 -1.11 -3.04
CA ARG A 6 9.77 -0.34 -4.28
C ARG A 6 8.50 0.28 -4.82
N GLY A 7 7.47 -0.54 -5.03
CA GLY A 7 6.23 -0.09 -5.65
C GLY A 7 5.48 -1.23 -6.30
N VAL A 8 4.91 -0.98 -7.48
CA VAL A 8 4.12 -1.98 -8.21
C VAL A 8 4.42 -1.87 -9.70
N SER A 9 4.72 -3.01 -10.34
CA SER A 9 5.10 -3.04 -11.76
C SER A 9 6.21 -2.03 -12.04
N ARG A 10 5.99 -1.06 -12.92
CA ARG A 10 6.96 0.02 -13.22
C ARG A 10 6.76 1.28 -12.38
N ALA A 11 5.67 1.37 -11.62
CA ALA A 11 5.43 2.48 -10.71
C ALA A 11 6.26 2.30 -9.44
N GLN A 12 7.11 3.25 -9.10
CA GLN A 12 8.07 3.14 -8.01
C GLN A 12 8.06 4.37 -7.11
N LEU A 13 8.40 4.14 -5.84
CA LEU A 13 8.65 5.22 -4.89
C LEU A 13 9.72 6.17 -5.45
N GLY A 14 9.53 7.46 -5.25
CA GLY A 14 10.43 8.50 -5.70
C GLY A 14 10.17 9.04 -7.11
N GLN A 15 9.37 8.36 -7.92
CA GLN A 15 8.91 8.89 -9.21
C GLN A 15 7.94 10.05 -8.99
N THR A 16 7.75 10.87 -10.02
CA THR A 16 6.63 11.83 -10.01
C THR A 16 5.32 11.05 -10.03
N ASP A 17 4.29 11.60 -9.41
CA ASP A 17 2.97 10.94 -9.37
C ASP A 17 2.38 10.77 -10.77
N SER A 18 2.54 11.76 -11.65
CA SER A 18 2.07 11.64 -13.05
C SER A 18 2.79 10.54 -13.81
N ASN A 19 4.10 10.35 -13.59
CA ASN A 19 4.86 9.29 -14.24
C ASN A 19 4.47 7.90 -13.70
N ALA A 20 4.35 7.76 -12.39
CA ALA A 20 3.94 6.50 -11.76
C ALA A 20 2.51 6.10 -12.19
N ALA A 21 1.61 7.07 -12.27
CA ALA A 21 0.21 6.84 -12.64
C ALA A 21 0.04 6.22 -14.03
N LYS A 22 0.97 6.45 -14.96
CA LYS A 22 0.93 5.87 -16.30
C LYS A 22 0.90 4.34 -16.30
N TYR A 23 1.46 3.72 -15.26
CA TYR A 23 1.60 2.26 -15.18
C TYR A 23 0.49 1.58 -14.38
N LEU A 24 -0.46 2.34 -13.82
CA LEU A 24 -1.47 1.81 -12.90
C LEU A 24 -2.90 1.82 -13.44
N GLY A 25 -3.09 2.27 -14.68
CA GLY A 25 -4.38 2.26 -15.35
C GLY A 25 -5.25 3.47 -15.02
N PRO A 26 -6.57 3.37 -15.19
CA PRO A 26 -7.49 4.50 -14.97
C PRO A 26 -7.39 5.04 -13.55
N HIS A 27 -7.32 6.37 -13.42
CA HIS A 27 -7.16 7.04 -12.14
C HIS A 27 -7.86 8.40 -12.11
N GLY A 28 -8.12 8.88 -10.88
CA GLY A 28 -8.60 10.23 -10.65
C GLY A 28 -7.49 11.27 -10.73
N VAL A 29 -7.83 12.51 -10.44
CA VAL A 29 -6.87 13.61 -10.32
C VAL A 29 -6.28 13.63 -8.90
N PRO A 30 -5.05 14.17 -8.72
CA PRO A 30 -4.49 14.35 -7.39
C PRO A 30 -5.38 15.22 -6.52
N GLN A 31 -5.65 14.75 -5.29
CA GLN A 31 -6.44 15.49 -4.30
C GLN A 31 -5.59 15.72 -3.06
N ARG A 32 -5.55 16.97 -2.60
CA ARG A 32 -4.83 17.32 -1.38
C ARG A 32 -5.55 16.75 -0.16
N ASP A 33 -4.78 16.09 0.71
CA ASP A 33 -5.30 15.57 1.97
C ASP A 33 -5.25 16.68 3.05
N PRO A 34 -6.42 17.12 3.58
CA PRO A 34 -6.46 18.19 4.59
C PRO A 34 -5.97 17.74 5.98
N ASN A 35 -5.81 16.43 6.20
CA ASN A 35 -5.51 15.88 7.53
C ASN A 35 -4.02 15.90 7.91
N TYR A 36 -3.15 16.38 7.02
CA TYR A 36 -1.71 16.43 7.28
C TYR A 36 -1.22 17.80 7.77
N GLY A 37 -2.11 18.69 8.20
CA GLY A 37 -1.76 20.00 8.75
C GLY A 37 -0.98 20.85 7.75
N SER A 38 0.22 21.31 8.14
CA SER A 38 1.10 22.09 7.26
C SER A 38 1.81 21.25 6.21
N ARG A 39 1.85 19.93 6.37
CA ARG A 39 2.46 19.02 5.41
C ARG A 39 1.53 18.81 4.21
N ILE A 40 2.07 18.94 3.01
CA ILE A 40 1.28 18.75 1.79
C ILE A 40 1.38 17.30 1.34
N VAL A 41 0.23 16.64 1.25
CA VAL A 41 0.09 15.26 0.75
C VAL A 41 -1.00 15.25 -0.30
N TYR A 42 -0.72 14.64 -1.45
CA TYR A 42 -1.68 14.40 -2.52
C TYR A 42 -1.98 12.91 -2.62
N TRP A 43 -3.26 12.58 -2.86
CA TRP A 43 -3.70 11.22 -3.13
C TRP A 43 -4.24 11.09 -4.54
N ILE A 44 -3.85 10.02 -5.21
CA ILE A 44 -4.43 9.59 -6.49
C ILE A 44 -5.02 8.20 -6.28
N ASP A 45 -6.29 8.03 -6.65
CA ASP A 45 -7.02 6.78 -6.53
C ASP A 45 -7.11 6.09 -7.89
N PHE A 46 -6.92 4.76 -7.90
CA PHE A 46 -6.89 3.94 -9.11
C PHE A 46 -8.00 2.90 -9.09
N GLY A 47 -8.63 2.70 -10.25
CA GLY A 47 -9.66 1.70 -10.45
C GLY A 47 -11.04 2.16 -9.96
N LYS A 48 -11.94 1.19 -9.84
CA LYS A 48 -13.30 1.42 -9.33
C LYS A 48 -13.32 1.25 -7.82
N LYS A 49 -14.04 2.14 -7.13
CA LYS A 49 -14.24 2.08 -5.68
C LYS A 49 -14.76 0.69 -5.26
N LEU A 50 -14.13 0.12 -4.24
CA LEU A 50 -14.55 -1.14 -3.64
C LEU A 50 -15.80 -0.96 -2.79
N LYS A 51 -16.44 -2.08 -2.41
CA LYS A 51 -17.67 -2.06 -1.59
C LYS A 51 -17.47 -1.34 -0.25
N ASP A 52 -16.27 -1.43 0.34
CA ASP A 52 -15.95 -0.78 1.61
C ASP A 52 -15.56 0.69 1.48
N GLY A 53 -15.62 1.26 0.28
CA GLY A 53 -15.31 2.66 0.02
C GLY A 53 -13.86 2.96 -0.32
N ARG A 54 -12.95 1.98 -0.18
CA ARG A 54 -11.56 2.14 -0.60
C ARG A 54 -11.42 1.93 -2.10
N TYR A 55 -10.32 2.42 -2.66
CA TYR A 55 -9.94 2.11 -4.03
C TYR A 55 -8.97 0.94 -4.08
N PRO A 56 -8.93 0.16 -5.18
CA PRO A 56 -8.01 -0.97 -5.30
C PRO A 56 -6.56 -0.61 -5.06
N CYS A 57 -6.14 0.56 -5.52
CA CYS A 57 -4.80 1.11 -5.27
C CYS A 57 -4.92 2.60 -5.00
N GLU A 58 -4.18 3.09 -4.02
CA GLU A 58 -4.11 4.51 -3.67
C GLU A 58 -2.64 4.89 -3.59
N MET A 59 -2.28 6.04 -4.16
CA MET A 59 -0.90 6.50 -4.22
C MET A 59 -0.79 7.87 -3.57
N ALA A 60 0.16 8.03 -2.65
CA ALA A 60 0.42 9.31 -2.00
C ALA A 60 1.71 9.92 -2.50
N SER A 61 1.68 11.24 -2.74
CA SER A 61 2.84 12.03 -3.12
C SER A 61 3.00 13.26 -2.23
N ASN A 62 4.21 13.78 -2.16
CA ASN A 62 4.55 14.95 -1.36
C ASN A 62 4.32 16.26 -2.13
N ALA A 63 4.71 17.40 -1.55
CA ALA A 63 4.54 18.73 -2.14
C ALA A 63 5.23 18.85 -3.52
N ALA A 64 6.30 18.12 -3.76
CA ALA A 64 7.02 18.09 -5.04
C ALA A 64 6.43 17.05 -6.01
N HIS A 65 5.27 16.47 -5.68
CA HIS A 65 4.63 15.40 -6.44
C HIS A 65 5.50 14.15 -6.61
N LYS A 66 6.36 13.87 -5.64
CA LYS A 66 7.14 12.63 -5.59
C LYS A 66 6.40 11.59 -4.76
N VAL A 67 6.24 10.39 -5.30
CA VAL A 67 5.52 9.30 -4.64
C VAL A 67 6.31 8.79 -3.44
N PHE A 68 5.65 8.70 -2.29
CA PHE A 68 6.25 8.14 -1.08
C PHE A 68 5.48 6.94 -0.52
N GLN A 69 4.30 6.62 -1.07
CA GLN A 69 3.49 5.50 -0.59
C GLN A 69 2.55 4.97 -1.67
N PHE A 70 2.42 3.64 -1.71
CA PHE A 70 1.35 2.92 -2.41
C PHE A 70 0.58 2.10 -1.39
N SER A 71 -0.76 2.16 -1.45
CA SER A 71 -1.65 1.34 -0.62
C SER A 71 -2.48 0.45 -1.53
N PHE A 72 -2.42 -0.87 -1.29
CA PHE A 72 -3.13 -1.87 -2.08
C PHE A 72 -4.25 -2.48 -1.24
N ASN A 73 -5.48 -2.35 -1.72
CA ASN A 73 -6.69 -2.77 -1.00
C ASN A 73 -7.44 -3.90 -1.71
N SER A 74 -6.91 -4.38 -2.82
CA SER A 74 -7.54 -5.41 -3.66
C SER A 74 -6.64 -6.63 -3.81
N ALA A 75 -7.26 -7.81 -3.86
CA ALA A 75 -6.57 -9.08 -4.12
C ALA A 75 -5.96 -9.15 -5.53
N ALA A 76 -6.27 -8.21 -6.41
CA ALA A 76 -5.68 -8.13 -7.74
C ALA A 76 -4.18 -7.82 -7.71
N TYR A 77 -3.70 -7.19 -6.64
CA TYR A 77 -2.28 -6.87 -6.46
C TYR A 77 -1.63 -7.93 -5.58
N VAL A 78 -0.59 -8.56 -6.09
CA VAL A 78 0.10 -9.67 -5.43
C VAL A 78 1.58 -9.36 -5.29
N THR A 79 2.17 -9.73 -4.15
CA THR A 79 3.62 -9.59 -3.91
C THR A 79 4.41 -10.68 -4.64
N SER A 80 5.73 -10.53 -4.70
CA SER A 80 6.63 -11.52 -5.29
C SER A 80 6.52 -12.91 -4.62
N LYS A 81 6.07 -12.95 -3.37
CA LYS A 81 5.87 -14.20 -2.61
C LYS A 81 4.42 -14.68 -2.59
N GLY A 82 3.57 -14.11 -3.44
CA GLY A 82 2.18 -14.57 -3.61
C GLY A 82 1.22 -14.09 -2.54
N VAL A 83 1.58 -13.09 -1.75
CA VAL A 83 0.71 -12.52 -0.72
C VAL A 83 -0.14 -11.40 -1.33
N ARG A 84 -1.42 -11.40 -1.00
CA ARG A 84 -2.41 -10.42 -1.47
C ARG A 84 -3.43 -10.14 -0.38
N VAL A 85 -4.28 -9.16 -0.58
CA VAL A 85 -5.46 -8.96 0.29
C VAL A 85 -6.27 -10.24 0.30
N GLY A 86 -6.63 -10.72 1.49
CA GLY A 86 -7.31 -12.00 1.70
C GLY A 86 -6.41 -13.16 2.11
N THR A 87 -5.09 -13.04 1.95
CA THR A 87 -4.12 -14.04 2.43
C THR A 87 -4.21 -14.16 3.95
N SER A 88 -4.21 -15.40 4.47
CA SER A 88 -4.24 -15.62 5.92
C SER A 88 -2.95 -15.17 6.60
N GLU A 89 -3.04 -14.83 7.88
CA GLU A 89 -1.88 -14.43 8.69
C GLU A 89 -0.81 -15.54 8.73
N ASP A 90 -1.23 -16.80 8.83
CA ASP A 90 -0.31 -17.94 8.86
C ASP A 90 0.49 -18.07 7.56
N VAL A 91 -0.16 -17.88 6.42
CA VAL A 91 0.52 -17.90 5.12
C VAL A 91 1.46 -16.71 4.97
N LEU A 92 1.02 -15.52 5.39
CA LEU A 92 1.86 -14.32 5.39
C LEU A 92 3.17 -14.55 6.14
N THR A 93 3.08 -15.02 7.40
CA THR A 93 4.25 -15.22 8.24
C THR A 93 5.14 -16.37 7.75
N ALA A 94 4.55 -17.41 7.17
CA ALA A 94 5.31 -18.51 6.57
C ALA A 94 6.09 -18.08 5.34
N ARG A 95 5.53 -17.18 4.53
CA ARG A 95 6.17 -16.71 3.28
C ARG A 95 7.29 -15.71 3.52
N TYR A 96 7.13 -14.81 4.49
CA TYR A 96 8.12 -13.76 4.75
C TYR A 96 9.02 -14.02 5.96
N GLY A 97 8.68 -14.98 6.80
CA GLY A 97 9.46 -15.27 8.00
C GLY A 97 9.41 -14.13 9.00
N GLN A 98 10.58 -13.68 9.45
CA GLN A 98 10.67 -12.66 10.50
C GLN A 98 10.30 -11.27 9.99
N MET A 99 9.30 -10.68 10.60
CA MET A 99 8.88 -9.29 10.40
C MET A 99 8.61 -8.66 11.76
N LYS A 100 8.80 -7.35 11.87
CA LYS A 100 8.36 -6.61 13.06
C LYS A 100 6.84 -6.66 13.13
N ARG A 101 6.30 -7.07 14.29
CA ARG A 101 4.86 -7.15 14.50
C ARG A 101 4.43 -6.09 15.52
N ILE A 102 3.40 -5.34 15.18
CA ILE A 102 2.76 -4.39 16.07
C ILE A 102 1.30 -4.82 16.23
N HIS A 103 0.90 -5.17 17.47
CA HIS A 103 -0.45 -5.61 17.74
C HIS A 103 -1.31 -4.43 18.19
N THR A 104 -2.48 -4.28 17.58
CA THR A 104 -3.52 -3.36 18.04
C THR A 104 -4.84 -4.14 18.21
N THR A 105 -5.86 -3.49 18.76
CA THR A 105 -7.17 -4.13 18.98
C THR A 105 -7.79 -4.65 17.67
N ARG A 106 -7.65 -3.90 16.57
CA ARG A 106 -8.29 -4.22 15.31
C ARG A 106 -7.37 -4.89 14.31
N PHE A 107 -6.06 -4.65 14.40
CA PHE A 107 -5.10 -5.08 13.41
C PHE A 107 -3.85 -5.69 14.04
N ASN A 108 -3.28 -6.66 13.36
CA ASN A 108 -1.87 -6.99 13.47
C ASN A 108 -1.15 -6.32 12.29
N HIS A 109 -0.17 -5.51 12.60
CA HIS A 109 0.61 -4.78 11.61
C HIS A 109 2.01 -5.39 11.51
N TYR A 110 2.32 -5.96 10.37
CA TYR A 110 3.63 -6.55 10.10
C TYR A 110 4.44 -5.62 9.22
N VAL A 111 5.68 -5.36 9.62
CA VAL A 111 6.60 -4.46 8.90
C VAL A 111 7.77 -5.29 8.36
N LEU A 112 7.89 -5.32 7.03
CA LEU A 112 8.98 -5.97 6.34
C LEU A 112 10.06 -4.96 5.99
N GLY A 113 11.29 -5.27 6.36
CA GLY A 113 12.45 -4.47 6.00
C GLY A 113 12.68 -3.27 6.89
N THR A 114 13.63 -2.46 6.47
CA THR A 114 13.93 -1.14 7.00
C THR A 114 13.47 -0.12 5.95
N ARG A 115 13.90 1.09 5.92
CA ARG A 115 13.48 2.05 4.88
C ARG A 115 14.02 1.65 3.50
N PRO A 116 13.21 1.53 2.42
CA PRO A 116 11.74 1.62 2.41
C PRO A 116 11.05 0.37 2.96
N PHE A 117 9.84 0.54 3.47
CA PHE A 117 9.10 -0.52 4.16
C PHE A 117 8.01 -1.11 3.27
N THR A 118 7.67 -2.38 3.56
CA THR A 118 6.41 -2.97 3.10
C THR A 118 5.63 -3.40 4.34
N ASP A 119 4.42 -2.87 4.49
CA ASP A 119 3.56 -3.15 5.63
C ASP A 119 2.40 -4.05 5.22
N PHE A 120 2.10 -5.03 6.08
CA PHE A 120 0.92 -5.88 5.92
C PHE A 120 0.00 -5.64 7.12
N TRP A 121 -1.20 -5.18 6.83
CA TRP A 121 -2.23 -4.96 7.84
C TRP A 121 -3.19 -6.14 7.81
N VAL A 122 -3.20 -6.91 8.92
CA VAL A 122 -4.07 -8.08 9.08
C VAL A 122 -5.23 -7.70 9.98
N LEU A 123 -6.46 -7.86 9.50
CA LEU A 123 -7.66 -7.54 10.27
C LEU A 123 -7.93 -8.66 11.29
N ASN A 124 -7.90 -8.34 12.57
CA ASN A 124 -7.99 -9.33 13.65
C ASN A 124 -9.21 -10.25 13.58
N PRO A 125 -10.45 -9.76 13.36
CA PRO A 125 -11.59 -10.69 13.33
C PRO A 125 -11.51 -11.76 12.26
N THR A 126 -10.87 -11.46 11.11
CA THR A 126 -10.77 -12.40 9.98
C THR A 126 -9.45 -13.15 9.95
N GLY A 127 -8.38 -12.62 10.57
CA GLY A 127 -7.03 -13.16 10.45
C GLY A 127 -6.47 -13.10 9.02
N ARG A 128 -6.97 -12.17 8.20
CA ARG A 128 -6.57 -12.05 6.79
C ARG A 128 -6.01 -10.68 6.48
N VAL A 129 -5.09 -10.63 5.51
CA VAL A 129 -4.52 -9.37 5.03
C VAL A 129 -5.63 -8.48 4.50
N PHE A 130 -5.69 -7.28 5.03
CA PHE A 130 -6.68 -6.26 4.70
C PHE A 130 -6.11 -5.18 3.77
N GLN A 131 -4.83 -4.87 3.92
CA GLN A 131 -4.14 -3.86 3.14
C GLN A 131 -2.64 -4.15 3.09
N ILE A 132 -2.02 -3.86 1.96
CA ILE A 132 -0.57 -3.89 1.79
C ILE A 132 -0.12 -2.48 1.46
N VAL A 133 0.90 -1.97 2.17
CA VAL A 133 1.44 -0.62 1.97
C VAL A 133 2.92 -0.70 1.68
N VAL A 134 3.35 -0.07 0.59
CA VAL A 134 4.77 0.14 0.27
C VAL A 134 5.06 1.61 0.50
N ARG A 135 5.99 1.93 1.39
CA ARG A 135 6.27 3.31 1.80
C ARG A 135 7.74 3.57 2.00
N SER A 136 8.14 4.81 1.73
CA SER A 136 9.54 5.24 1.90
C SER A 136 9.90 5.56 3.35
N LYS A 137 8.92 5.84 4.17
CA LYS A 137 9.12 6.19 5.60
C LYS A 137 8.10 5.51 6.48
#